data_8d59320d98926b3efcd7d1fb263b6783
#
_entry.id   8d59320d98926b3efcd7d1fb263b6783
#
_cell.length_a   1.000
_cell.length_b   1.000
_cell.length_c   1.000
_cell.angle_alpha   90.00
_cell.angle_beta   90.00
_cell.angle_gamma   90.00
#
_symmetry.space_group_name_H-M   'P 1'
#
loop_
_entity.id
_entity.type
_entity.pdbx_description
1 polymer ?
#
loop_
_entity_poly.entity_id
_entity_poly.type
_entity_poly.pdbx_seq_one_letter_code
_entity_poly.pdbx_strand_id
1 'polypeptide(L)'
;SSAASDVYKRQAQHQYMLVTPEVISNNDLTYRMDAGLEAKLAAGEDILVAPAGTETEFVFPIKDIVASYKKQSGSQAVVNGLTMSIPVDSLVSGVTPPPYVLMVLQKDRDEFFAQNKLPNNITSFYAQYSSATGRYVFSSLRAYMMEMLTRDEVKEEDYTFVLIPVQVNFEQLVNNSYYGQTKYIESEVQPYLTSPAVGQLHLDKAKIQLTFSRLSANQ
;
A
#
# COMPACT_ATOMS: atom_id res chain seq x y z
N SER A 1 -50.27 5.95 -11.34
CA SER A 1 -49.75 4.64 -11.51
C SER A 1 -48.41 4.68 -12.22
N SER A 2 -47.37 4.24 -11.67
CA SER A 2 -46.07 3.93 -12.29
C SER A 2 -45.01 5.02 -12.35
N ALA A 3 -44.87 5.80 -11.30
CA ALA A 3 -43.67 6.65 -11.13
C ALA A 3 -42.59 6.05 -10.19
N ALA A 4 -42.74 4.77 -9.84
CA ALA A 4 -41.87 4.10 -8.88
C ALA A 4 -40.86 3.12 -9.50
N SER A 5 -40.81 3.00 -10.84
CA SER A 5 -39.88 2.05 -11.48
C SER A 5 -38.70 2.66 -12.20
N ASP A 6 -38.56 3.99 -12.14
CA ASP A 6 -37.44 4.68 -12.78
C ASP A 6 -36.27 4.99 -11.83
N VAL A 7 -36.25 4.33 -10.68
CA VAL A 7 -35.19 4.43 -9.72
C VAL A 7 -34.08 3.45 -10.12
N TYR A 8 -33.10 3.98 -10.91
CA TYR A 8 -31.70 3.61 -10.81
C TYR A 8 -31.23 2.27 -11.39
N LYS A 9 -31.17 2.19 -12.66
CA LYS A 9 -30.09 1.42 -13.28
C LYS A 9 -28.89 2.34 -13.56
N ARG A 10 -28.27 2.84 -12.51
CA ARG A 10 -26.90 3.35 -12.60
C ARG A 10 -26.01 2.14 -12.78
N GLN A 11 -25.71 1.76 -13.98
CA GLN A 11 -24.66 0.79 -14.24
C GLN A 11 -23.33 1.47 -13.95
N ALA A 12 -22.79 1.23 -12.76
CA ALA A 12 -21.41 1.56 -12.45
C ALA A 12 -20.51 0.63 -13.28
N GLN A 13 -19.82 1.19 -14.26
CA GLN A 13 -18.75 0.45 -14.93
C GLN A 13 -17.52 0.48 -14.02
N HIS A 14 -17.15 -0.69 -13.51
CA HIS A 14 -15.90 -0.85 -12.78
C HIS A 14 -14.75 -0.97 -13.78
N GLN A 15 -13.80 -0.05 -13.71
CA GLN A 15 -12.58 -0.13 -14.47
C GLN A 15 -11.42 -0.46 -13.56
N TYR A 16 -10.60 -1.39 -14.00
CA TYR A 16 -9.39 -1.80 -13.31
C TYR A 16 -8.19 -1.29 -14.10
N MET A 17 -7.33 -0.54 -13.44
CA MET A 17 -6.05 -0.15 -14.00
C MET A 17 -4.96 -0.86 -13.18
N LEU A 18 -4.27 -1.76 -13.85
CA LEU A 18 -3.11 -2.41 -13.28
C LEU A 18 -1.88 -1.57 -13.62
N VAL A 19 -1.31 -0.93 -12.61
CA VAL A 19 -0.06 -0.22 -12.75
C VAL A 19 1.05 -1.17 -12.36
N THR A 20 1.67 -1.77 -13.36
CA THR A 20 2.85 -2.62 -13.17
C THR A 20 4.12 -1.81 -13.41
N PRO A 21 5.25 -2.30 -12.92
CA PRO A 21 6.54 -1.72 -13.29
C PRO A 21 6.75 -1.51 -14.78
N GLU A 22 6.31 -2.45 -15.57
CA GLU A 22 6.45 -2.40 -17.03
C GLU A 22 5.49 -1.37 -17.67
N VAL A 23 4.30 -1.19 -17.11
CA VAL A 23 3.33 -0.19 -17.57
C VAL A 23 3.79 1.21 -17.21
N ILE A 24 4.33 1.41 -16.02
CA ILE A 24 5.00 2.66 -15.65
C ILE A 24 6.21 2.90 -16.54
N SER A 25 6.91 1.83 -16.92
CA SER A 25 8.08 1.84 -17.77
C SER A 25 7.83 2.36 -19.19
N ASN A 26 6.68 2.12 -19.74
CA ASN A 26 6.32 2.59 -21.07
C ASN A 26 5.95 4.09 -21.11
N ASN A 27 5.66 4.71 -19.94
CA ASN A 27 5.18 6.09 -19.85
C ASN A 27 6.14 7.07 -19.16
N ASP A 28 7.21 6.64 -18.67
CA ASP A 28 8.30 7.30 -18.00
C ASP A 28 8.68 6.56 -16.71
N LEU A 29 9.54 5.63 -16.88
CA LEU A 29 10.10 4.77 -15.85
C LEU A 29 10.92 5.44 -14.79
N THR A 30 11.15 6.71 -14.93
CA THR A 30 11.99 7.51 -14.03
C THR A 30 11.58 7.37 -12.57
N TYR A 31 10.34 7.01 -12.29
CA TYR A 31 9.85 6.85 -10.93
C TYR A 31 10.37 5.62 -10.20
N ARG A 32 10.58 4.54 -10.91
CA ARG A 32 11.06 3.30 -10.33
C ARG A 32 12.54 3.14 -10.43
N MET A 33 13.05 3.79 -11.43
CA MET A 33 14.43 3.73 -11.83
C MET A 33 15.11 5.07 -11.57
N ASP A 34 14.70 5.79 -10.50
CA ASP A 34 15.53 6.84 -10.04
C ASP A 34 16.89 6.24 -9.66
N ALA A 35 17.96 6.94 -9.95
CA ALA A 35 19.31 6.43 -9.77
C ALA A 35 19.59 6.00 -8.31
N GLY A 36 18.87 6.58 -7.34
CA GLY A 36 18.95 6.21 -5.93
C GLY A 36 18.32 4.85 -5.65
N LEU A 37 17.17 4.54 -6.25
CA LEU A 37 16.52 3.25 -6.09
C LEU A 37 17.30 2.13 -6.78
N GLU A 38 17.78 2.35 -8.00
CA GLU A 38 18.64 1.38 -8.69
C GLU A 38 19.91 1.09 -7.90
N ALA A 39 20.56 2.12 -7.35
CA ALA A 39 21.77 1.93 -6.54
C ALA A 39 21.47 1.14 -5.26
N LYS A 40 20.34 1.36 -4.61
CA LYS A 40 19.91 0.61 -3.43
C LYS A 40 19.58 -0.84 -3.76
N LEU A 41 18.89 -1.11 -4.84
CA LEU A 41 18.62 -2.46 -5.33
C LEU A 41 19.90 -3.19 -5.71
N ALA A 42 20.82 -2.54 -6.41
CA ALA A 42 22.13 -3.08 -6.77
C ALA A 42 23.01 -3.35 -5.55
N ALA A 43 22.86 -2.58 -4.49
CA ALA A 43 23.56 -2.77 -3.21
C ALA A 43 22.94 -3.86 -2.31
N GLY A 44 21.79 -4.45 -2.70
CA GLY A 44 21.08 -5.45 -1.91
C GLY A 44 20.28 -4.87 -0.74
N GLU A 45 19.97 -3.57 -0.76
CA GLU A 45 19.15 -2.90 0.26
C GLU A 45 17.66 -3.27 0.19
N ASP A 46 17.27 -4.06 -0.78
CA ASP A 46 15.95 -4.68 -0.91
C ASP A 46 15.75 -5.91 0.01
N ILE A 47 16.78 -6.29 0.75
CA ILE A 47 16.71 -7.40 1.71
C ILE A 47 16.26 -6.86 3.07
N LEU A 48 15.13 -7.39 3.55
CA LEU A 48 14.65 -7.15 4.90
C LEU A 48 15.24 -8.19 5.86
N VAL A 49 15.92 -7.73 6.89
CA VAL A 49 16.51 -8.57 7.93
C VAL A 49 16.04 -8.09 9.30
N ALA A 50 15.56 -9.00 10.13
CA ALA A 50 15.24 -8.78 11.52
C ALA A 50 15.94 -9.84 12.39
N PRO A 51 16.35 -9.50 13.62
CA PRO A 51 16.18 -8.25 14.35
C PRO A 51 17.21 -7.16 14.01
N ALA A 52 18.18 -7.41 13.15
CA ALA A 52 19.26 -6.48 12.84
C ALA A 52 18.82 -5.20 12.08
N GLY A 53 17.58 -5.15 11.59
CA GLY A 53 16.94 -3.93 11.16
C GLY A 53 17.45 -3.31 9.87
N THR A 54 17.31 -4.00 8.74
CA THR A 54 17.43 -3.31 7.45
C THR A 54 16.08 -2.72 7.06
N GLU A 55 16.12 -1.50 6.55
CA GLU A 55 14.98 -0.77 6.02
C GLU A 55 15.16 -0.58 4.52
N THR A 56 14.08 -0.62 3.77
CA THR A 56 14.10 -0.37 2.33
C THR A 56 13.34 0.90 2.02
N GLU A 57 14.03 1.89 1.48
CA GLU A 57 13.41 3.13 0.99
C GLU A 57 12.99 2.96 -0.46
N PHE A 58 11.82 3.48 -0.80
CA PHE A 58 11.34 3.49 -2.17
C PHE A 58 10.43 4.69 -2.45
N VAL A 59 10.31 5.01 -3.74
CA VAL A 59 9.43 6.06 -4.24
C VAL A 59 8.15 5.44 -4.75
N PHE A 60 7.02 5.82 -4.13
CA PHE A 60 5.71 5.39 -4.59
C PHE A 60 5.25 6.25 -5.77
N PRO A 61 4.84 5.68 -6.91
CA PRO A 61 4.56 6.42 -8.13
C PRO A 61 3.20 7.14 -8.12
N ILE A 62 2.88 7.86 -7.05
CA ILE A 62 1.56 8.47 -6.88
C ILE A 62 1.27 9.55 -7.91
N LYS A 63 2.27 10.30 -8.36
CA LYS A 63 2.06 11.33 -9.37
C LYS A 63 1.57 10.75 -10.69
N ASP A 64 2.17 9.63 -11.14
CA ASP A 64 1.78 8.95 -12.36
C ASP A 64 0.40 8.30 -12.24
N ILE A 65 0.12 7.73 -11.06
CA ILE A 65 -1.19 7.13 -10.77
C ILE A 65 -2.28 8.20 -10.81
N VAL A 66 -2.07 9.33 -10.15
CA VAL A 66 -3.01 10.45 -10.15
C VAL A 66 -3.19 11.03 -11.54
N ALA A 67 -2.12 11.22 -12.31
CA ALA A 67 -2.18 11.71 -13.67
C ALA A 67 -2.96 10.75 -14.59
N SER A 68 -2.68 9.46 -14.51
CA SER A 68 -3.40 8.43 -15.27
C SER A 68 -4.87 8.36 -14.88
N TYR A 69 -5.19 8.47 -13.60
CA TYR A 69 -6.56 8.52 -13.11
C TYR A 69 -7.31 9.74 -13.69
N LYS A 70 -6.74 10.93 -13.60
CA LYS A 70 -7.36 12.16 -14.13
C LYS A 70 -7.58 12.09 -15.64
N LYS A 71 -6.65 11.46 -16.37
CA LYS A 71 -6.77 11.29 -17.83
C LYS A 71 -7.90 10.33 -18.21
N GLN A 72 -8.13 9.26 -17.42
CA GLN A 72 -9.09 8.21 -17.75
C GLN A 72 -10.45 8.40 -17.11
N SER A 73 -10.54 9.10 -15.97
CA SER A 73 -11.74 9.13 -15.14
C SER A 73 -12.84 10.04 -15.67
N GLY A 74 -12.50 11.10 -16.44
CA GLY A 74 -13.47 12.14 -16.80
C GLY A 74 -13.97 12.92 -15.58
N SER A 75 -15.12 13.60 -15.71
CA SER A 75 -15.64 14.52 -14.69
C SER A 75 -16.39 13.86 -13.53
N GLN A 76 -16.77 12.58 -13.65
CA GLN A 76 -17.57 11.87 -12.65
C GLN A 76 -17.02 10.46 -12.41
N ALA A 77 -15.96 10.38 -11.63
CA ALA A 77 -15.42 9.10 -11.23
C ALA A 77 -15.19 9.05 -9.71
N VAL A 78 -15.23 7.85 -9.16
CA VAL A 78 -14.99 7.56 -7.75
C VAL A 78 -13.89 6.53 -7.65
N VAL A 79 -12.85 6.82 -6.89
CA VAL A 79 -11.80 5.85 -6.55
C VAL A 79 -12.37 4.83 -5.56
N ASN A 80 -12.38 3.56 -5.93
CA ASN A 80 -12.86 2.48 -5.09
C ASN A 80 -11.74 1.85 -4.26
N GLY A 81 -10.55 1.76 -4.81
CA GLY A 81 -9.42 1.18 -4.12
C GLY A 81 -8.09 1.43 -4.81
N LEU A 82 -7.03 1.38 -4.02
CA LEU A 82 -5.65 1.36 -4.47
C LEU A 82 -4.90 0.34 -3.63
N THR A 83 -4.23 -0.59 -4.28
CA THR A 83 -3.48 -1.67 -3.64
C THR A 83 -2.08 -1.77 -4.21
N MET A 84 -1.13 -2.22 -3.40
CA MET A 84 0.22 -2.57 -3.85
C MET A 84 0.59 -3.94 -3.32
N SER A 85 1.08 -4.79 -4.21
CA SER A 85 1.53 -6.14 -3.90
C SER A 85 3.01 -6.28 -4.23
N ILE A 86 3.82 -6.67 -3.26
CA ILE A 86 5.27 -6.81 -3.39
C ILE A 86 5.64 -8.28 -3.21
N PRO A 87 6.22 -8.95 -4.23
CA PRO A 87 6.76 -10.29 -4.07
C PRO A 87 7.95 -10.28 -3.10
N VAL A 88 8.06 -11.32 -2.29
CA VAL A 88 9.18 -11.52 -1.39
C VAL A 88 9.61 -12.98 -1.41
N ASP A 89 10.91 -13.19 -1.50
CA ASP A 89 11.51 -14.53 -1.49
C ASP A 89 12.14 -14.83 -0.13
N SER A 90 12.03 -16.07 0.30
CA SER A 90 12.80 -16.60 1.41
C SER A 90 14.23 -16.90 0.94
N LEU A 91 15.23 -16.36 1.63
CA LEU A 91 16.64 -16.54 1.28
C LEU A 91 17.33 -17.64 2.06
N VAL A 92 16.81 -17.96 3.25
CA VAL A 92 17.40 -18.93 4.17
C VAL A 92 16.39 -20.02 4.48
N SER A 93 16.80 -21.28 4.32
CA SER A 93 15.94 -22.42 4.64
C SER A 93 15.54 -22.41 6.12
N GLY A 94 14.23 -22.55 6.35
CA GLY A 94 13.69 -22.52 7.70
C GLY A 94 13.53 -21.13 8.33
N VAL A 95 13.91 -20.07 7.63
CA VAL A 95 13.72 -18.67 8.06
C VAL A 95 12.73 -17.99 7.13
N THR A 96 11.61 -17.57 7.69
CA THR A 96 10.56 -16.87 6.93
C THR A 96 10.85 -15.38 6.81
N PRO A 97 10.29 -14.71 5.80
CA PRO A 97 10.26 -13.26 5.78
C PRO A 97 9.60 -12.68 7.03
N PRO A 98 9.86 -11.42 7.38
CA PRO A 98 9.17 -10.76 8.49
C PRO A 98 7.66 -10.92 8.40
N PRO A 99 6.96 -11.27 9.50
CA PRO A 99 5.53 -11.53 9.47
C PRO A 99 4.71 -10.29 9.09
N TYR A 100 5.20 -9.11 9.44
CA TYR A 100 4.59 -7.82 9.09
C TYR A 100 5.64 -6.83 8.63
N VAL A 101 5.25 -5.99 7.70
CA VAL A 101 6.05 -4.86 7.21
C VAL A 101 5.25 -3.58 7.32
N LEU A 102 5.83 -2.58 7.94
CA LEU A 102 5.31 -1.21 7.98
C LEU A 102 5.80 -0.46 6.73
N MET A 103 4.88 0.22 6.07
CA MET A 103 5.17 1.22 5.05
C MET A 103 4.80 2.59 5.62
N VAL A 104 5.78 3.43 5.86
CA VAL A 104 5.61 4.76 6.43
C VAL A 104 6.38 5.79 5.62
N LEU A 105 5.85 7.01 5.52
CA LEU A 105 6.61 8.10 4.90
C LEU A 105 7.95 8.26 5.62
N GLN A 106 9.03 8.40 4.86
CA GLN A 106 10.38 8.54 5.42
C GLN A 106 10.47 9.70 6.42
N LYS A 107 9.81 10.81 6.12
CA LYS A 107 9.78 11.98 7.00
C LYS A 107 9.11 11.73 8.35
N ASP A 108 8.22 10.75 8.44
CA ASP A 108 7.43 10.44 9.64
C ASP A 108 7.96 9.23 10.42
N ARG A 109 8.96 8.55 9.89
CA ARG A 109 9.45 7.27 10.41
C ARG A 109 9.84 7.33 11.88
N ASP A 110 10.67 8.29 12.26
CA ASP A 110 11.18 8.38 13.63
C ASP A 110 10.08 8.76 14.61
N GLU A 111 9.22 9.68 14.23
CA GLU A 111 8.07 10.10 15.04
C GLU A 111 7.05 8.97 15.22
N PHE A 112 6.87 8.14 14.19
CA PHE A 112 5.93 7.01 14.26
C PHE A 112 6.25 6.08 15.44
N PHE A 113 7.51 5.69 15.59
CA PHE A 113 7.93 4.82 16.69
C PHE A 113 8.08 5.56 18.01
N ALA A 114 8.63 6.78 18.01
CA ALA A 114 8.81 7.57 19.21
C ALA A 114 7.50 7.91 19.94
N GLN A 115 6.42 8.08 19.18
CA GLN A 115 5.09 8.38 19.72
C GLN A 115 4.16 7.18 19.78
N ASN A 116 4.65 5.97 19.55
CA ASN A 116 3.85 4.74 19.51
C ASN A 116 2.60 4.87 18.63
N LYS A 117 2.76 5.46 17.45
CA LYS A 117 1.65 5.63 16.51
C LYS A 117 1.20 4.29 15.95
N LEU A 118 -0.06 4.26 15.57
CA LEU A 118 -0.65 3.15 14.80
C LEU A 118 -0.77 3.56 13.33
N PRO A 119 -0.75 2.59 12.39
CA PRO A 119 -0.99 2.88 10.98
C PRO A 119 -2.33 3.59 10.78
N ASN A 120 -2.30 4.69 10.05
CA ASN A 120 -3.48 5.53 9.81
C ASN A 120 -4.09 5.36 8.40
N ASN A 121 -3.47 4.55 7.54
CA ASN A 121 -3.86 4.31 6.15
C ASN A 121 -3.84 5.57 5.25
N ILE A 122 -3.11 6.60 5.66
CA ILE A 122 -2.88 7.82 4.88
C ILE A 122 -1.37 8.04 4.69
N THR A 123 -0.60 7.98 5.76
CA THR A 123 0.86 8.17 5.76
C THR A 123 1.62 6.96 6.27
N SER A 124 0.89 5.98 6.80
CA SER A 124 1.44 4.74 7.35
C SER A 124 0.48 3.58 7.15
N PHE A 125 1.05 2.45 6.75
CA PHE A 125 0.32 1.23 6.38
C PHE A 125 1.09 0.02 6.86
N TYR A 126 0.43 -1.10 7.05
CA TYR A 126 1.13 -2.36 7.26
C TYR A 126 0.56 -3.48 6.40
N ALA A 127 1.38 -4.47 6.11
CA ALA A 127 0.98 -5.67 5.40
C ALA A 127 1.52 -6.91 6.10
N GLN A 128 0.72 -7.95 6.09
CA GLN A 128 1.11 -9.26 6.58
C GLN A 128 1.74 -10.08 5.47
N TYR A 129 2.79 -10.83 5.78
CA TYR A 129 3.35 -11.80 4.86
C TYR A 129 2.35 -12.95 4.61
N SER A 130 2.06 -13.21 3.35
CA SER A 130 1.27 -14.35 2.93
C SER A 130 2.18 -15.46 2.42
N SER A 131 2.30 -16.55 3.16
CA SER A 131 3.05 -17.73 2.74
C SER A 131 2.42 -18.43 1.54
N ALA A 132 1.12 -18.29 1.35
CA ALA A 132 0.41 -18.87 0.22
C ALA A 132 0.75 -18.19 -1.11
N THR A 133 1.04 -16.90 -1.09
CA THR A 133 1.33 -16.10 -2.30
C THR A 133 2.77 -15.61 -2.39
N GLY A 134 3.53 -15.68 -1.30
CA GLY A 134 4.88 -15.12 -1.23
C GLY A 134 4.90 -13.60 -1.38
N ARG A 135 3.92 -12.89 -0.78
CA ARG A 135 3.75 -11.46 -1.00
C ARG A 135 3.39 -10.72 0.28
N TYR A 136 3.74 -9.43 0.28
CA TYR A 136 3.10 -8.42 1.11
C TYR A 136 2.09 -7.65 0.28
N VAL A 137 0.85 -7.52 0.75
CA VAL A 137 -0.20 -6.79 0.05
C VAL A 137 -0.67 -5.63 0.92
N PHE A 138 -0.43 -4.41 0.45
CA PHE A 138 -0.97 -3.19 1.04
C PHE A 138 -2.29 -2.86 0.37
N SER A 139 -3.39 -3.18 1.02
CA SER A 139 -4.74 -3.09 0.43
C SER A 139 -5.50 -1.79 0.74
N SER A 140 -4.95 -0.93 1.60
CA SER A 140 -5.66 0.23 2.14
C SER A 140 -5.02 1.56 1.74
N LEU A 141 -4.61 1.70 0.47
CA LEU A 141 -3.94 2.91 -0.04
C LEU A 141 -4.92 3.96 -0.61
N ARG A 142 -6.23 3.67 -0.59
CA ARG A 142 -7.24 4.57 -1.16
C ARG A 142 -7.24 5.94 -0.50
N ALA A 143 -7.22 6.01 0.83
CA ALA A 143 -7.26 7.28 1.55
C ALA A 143 -6.02 8.15 1.26
N TYR A 144 -4.86 7.54 1.11
CA TYR A 144 -3.64 8.21 0.67
C TYR A 144 -3.81 8.83 -0.72
N MET A 145 -4.35 8.07 -1.68
CA MET A 145 -4.61 8.59 -3.02
C MET A 145 -5.61 9.76 -2.98
N MET A 146 -6.68 9.63 -2.21
CA MET A 146 -7.69 10.69 -2.07
C MET A 146 -7.07 11.97 -1.48
N GLU A 147 -6.16 11.85 -0.54
CA GLU A 147 -5.41 12.98 0.01
C GLU A 147 -4.55 13.65 -1.06
N MET A 148 -3.81 12.85 -1.84
CA MET A 148 -2.97 13.39 -2.91
C MET A 148 -3.77 14.04 -4.03
N LEU A 149 -4.98 13.57 -4.33
CA LEU A 149 -5.87 14.19 -5.31
C LEU A 149 -6.33 15.59 -4.92
N THR A 150 -6.38 15.90 -3.64
CA THR A 150 -6.81 17.22 -3.13
C THR A 150 -5.69 18.26 -3.10
N ARG A 151 -4.44 17.83 -3.24
CA ARG A 151 -3.29 18.73 -3.16
C ARG A 151 -3.03 19.42 -4.48
N ASP A 152 -2.71 20.71 -4.41
CA ASP A 152 -2.27 21.50 -5.57
C ASP A 152 -0.89 21.03 -6.06
N GLU A 153 -0.02 20.68 -5.11
CA GLU A 153 1.33 20.18 -5.35
C GLU A 153 1.63 18.96 -4.48
N VAL A 154 2.14 17.91 -5.11
CA VAL A 154 2.65 16.70 -4.43
C VAL A 154 4.17 16.74 -4.46
N LYS A 155 4.80 16.78 -3.30
CA LYS A 155 6.25 16.86 -3.13
C LYS A 155 6.86 15.48 -2.97
N GLU A 156 8.16 15.36 -3.21
CA GLU A 156 8.90 14.11 -3.07
C GLU A 156 8.75 13.49 -1.66
N GLU A 157 8.73 14.31 -0.62
CA GLU A 157 8.50 13.87 0.76
C GLU A 157 7.14 13.22 0.99
N ASP A 158 6.16 13.48 0.12
CA ASP A 158 4.80 12.93 0.21
C ASP A 158 4.68 11.54 -0.42
N TYR A 159 5.69 11.07 -1.14
CA TYR A 159 5.68 9.77 -1.79
C TYR A 159 6.98 8.95 -1.60
N THR A 160 7.89 9.42 -0.76
CA THR A 160 9.05 8.63 -0.35
C THR A 160 8.72 7.86 0.92
N PHE A 161 8.72 6.54 0.82
CA PHE A 161 8.38 5.61 1.89
C PHE A 161 9.57 4.76 2.30
N VAL A 162 9.51 4.25 3.52
CA VAL A 162 10.38 3.18 4.00
C VAL A 162 9.55 1.97 4.37
N LEU A 163 10.08 0.78 4.09
CA LEU A 163 9.55 -0.51 4.49
C LEU A 163 10.41 -1.05 5.64
N ILE A 164 9.75 -1.35 6.73
CA ILE A 164 10.39 -1.73 7.99
C ILE A 164 9.75 -3.00 8.52
N PRO A 165 10.54 -4.06 8.85
CA PRO A 165 10.03 -5.20 9.57
C PRO A 165 9.48 -4.79 10.93
N VAL A 166 8.23 -5.12 11.20
CA VAL A 166 7.55 -4.77 12.44
C VAL A 166 6.83 -5.95 13.07
N GLN A 167 6.59 -5.83 14.36
CA GLN A 167 5.63 -6.63 15.10
C GLN A 167 4.36 -5.83 15.28
N VAL A 168 3.22 -6.44 14.98
CA VAL A 168 1.89 -5.86 15.18
C VAL A 168 1.18 -6.64 16.25
N ASN A 169 0.81 -5.99 17.33
CA ASN A 169 0.00 -6.58 18.40
C ASN A 169 -1.45 -6.16 18.22
N PHE A 170 -2.35 -7.07 18.56
CA PHE A 170 -3.79 -6.88 18.46
C PHE A 170 -4.44 -7.01 19.81
N GLU A 171 -5.46 -6.22 20.04
CA GLU A 171 -6.34 -6.33 21.20
C GLU A 171 -7.74 -6.75 20.76
N GLN A 172 -8.35 -7.60 21.57
CA GLN A 172 -9.72 -8.00 21.38
C GLN A 172 -10.66 -6.91 21.89
N LEU A 173 -11.49 -6.37 20.98
CA LEU A 173 -12.62 -5.56 21.40
C LEU A 173 -13.75 -6.47 21.87
N VAL A 174 -14.07 -6.39 23.16
CA VAL A 174 -15.26 -7.02 23.70
C VAL A 174 -16.46 -6.18 23.26
N ASN A 175 -17.05 -6.54 22.13
CA ASN A 175 -18.33 -5.99 21.74
C ASN A 175 -19.42 -6.76 22.50
N ASN A 176 -20.16 -6.06 23.35
CA ASN A 176 -21.43 -6.51 23.91
C ASN A 176 -22.54 -6.59 22.85
N SER A 177 -22.19 -6.82 21.59
CA SER A 177 -23.19 -6.98 20.55
C SER A 177 -23.73 -8.39 20.57
N TYR A 178 -25.03 -8.50 20.52
CA TYR A 178 -25.85 -9.71 20.60
C TYR A 178 -25.49 -10.82 19.60
N TYR A 179 -24.52 -10.59 18.70
CA TYR A 179 -24.10 -11.52 17.64
C TYR A 179 -22.68 -12.09 17.79
N GLY A 180 -22.03 -11.87 18.92
CA GLY A 180 -20.83 -12.63 19.31
C GLY A 180 -19.62 -12.55 18.37
N GLN A 181 -19.51 -11.54 17.51
CA GLN A 181 -18.34 -11.37 16.67
C GLN A 181 -17.22 -10.69 17.46
N THR A 182 -16.15 -11.45 17.64
CA THR A 182 -14.91 -10.92 18.21
C THR A 182 -14.21 -10.06 17.15
N LYS A 183 -14.01 -8.78 17.48
CA LYS A 183 -13.23 -7.87 16.64
C LYS A 183 -11.86 -7.66 17.29
N TYR A 184 -10.81 -7.77 16.49
CA TYR A 184 -9.45 -7.43 16.88
C TYR A 184 -9.05 -6.11 16.24
N ILE A 185 -8.37 -5.27 17.01
CA ILE A 185 -7.79 -4.02 16.52
C ILE A 185 -6.30 -4.00 16.82
N GLU A 186 -5.53 -3.29 16.01
CA GLU A 186 -4.12 -3.05 16.29
C GLU A 186 -3.99 -2.25 17.59
N SER A 187 -3.11 -2.70 18.48
CA SER A 187 -2.80 -2.03 19.74
C SER A 187 -1.40 -1.46 19.80
N GLU A 188 -0.46 -2.04 19.06
CA GLU A 188 0.93 -1.63 19.05
C GLU A 188 1.62 -2.07 17.77
N VAL A 189 2.47 -1.20 17.23
CA VAL A 189 3.38 -1.50 16.12
C VAL A 189 4.79 -1.08 16.51
N GLN A 190 5.69 -2.04 16.61
CA GLN A 190 7.09 -1.84 17.00
C GLN A 190 8.03 -2.57 16.04
N PRO A 191 9.32 -2.19 15.97
CA PRO A 191 10.28 -2.95 15.20
C PRO A 191 10.29 -4.43 15.60
N TYR A 192 10.44 -5.32 14.63
CA TYR A 192 10.43 -6.75 14.86
C TYR A 192 11.75 -7.21 15.47
N LEU A 193 11.74 -7.65 16.71
CA LEU A 193 12.93 -8.04 17.49
C LEU A 193 12.88 -9.50 17.99
N THR A 194 11.83 -10.25 17.71
CA THR A 194 11.50 -11.47 18.42
C THR A 194 12.30 -12.69 17.95
N SER A 195 12.55 -12.82 16.65
CA SER A 195 13.26 -13.97 16.07
C SER A 195 13.87 -13.58 14.71
N PRO A 196 14.85 -14.35 14.22
CA PRO A 196 15.40 -14.12 12.89
C PRO A 196 14.32 -14.19 11.81
N ALA A 197 14.26 -13.20 10.96
CA ALA A 197 13.42 -13.16 9.78
C ALA A 197 14.20 -12.52 8.63
N VAL A 198 14.14 -13.11 7.45
CA VAL A 198 14.87 -12.64 6.28
C VAL A 198 13.99 -12.80 5.05
N GLY A 199 13.87 -11.76 4.26
CA GLY A 199 13.15 -11.80 3.00
C GLY A 199 13.76 -10.85 1.98
N GLN A 200 13.84 -11.28 0.73
CA GLN A 200 14.23 -10.40 -0.37
C GLN A 200 12.98 -9.85 -1.03
N LEU A 201 12.82 -8.54 -0.97
CA LEU A 201 11.75 -7.82 -1.66
C LEU A 201 12.07 -7.68 -3.14
N HIS A 202 11.06 -7.87 -3.97
CA HIS A 202 11.14 -7.59 -5.40
C HIS A 202 10.29 -6.37 -5.75
N LEU A 203 10.80 -5.19 -5.43
CA LEU A 203 10.13 -3.92 -5.75
C LEU A 203 10.00 -3.70 -7.26
N ASP A 204 10.93 -4.22 -8.05
CA ASP A 204 10.89 -4.24 -9.51
C ASP A 204 9.71 -5.04 -10.08
N LYS A 205 9.16 -5.97 -9.29
CA LYS A 205 8.00 -6.80 -9.63
C LYS A 205 6.74 -6.44 -8.83
N ALA A 206 6.78 -5.34 -8.09
CA ALA A 206 5.61 -4.86 -7.38
C ALA A 206 4.47 -4.52 -8.35
N LYS A 207 3.25 -4.84 -7.95
CA LYS A 207 2.03 -4.54 -8.72
C LYS A 207 1.19 -3.54 -7.96
N ILE A 208 0.80 -2.47 -8.63
CA ILE A 208 -0.11 -1.47 -8.10
C ILE A 208 -1.40 -1.54 -8.90
N GLN A 209 -2.53 -1.71 -8.21
CA GLN A 209 -3.84 -1.78 -8.82
C GLN A 209 -4.71 -0.64 -8.32
N LEU A 210 -5.20 0.16 -9.26
CA LEU A 210 -6.19 1.20 -9.02
C LEU A 210 -7.54 0.71 -9.54
N THR A 211 -8.55 0.79 -8.68
CA THR A 211 -9.94 0.48 -9.03
C THR A 211 -10.78 1.73 -8.89
N PHE A 212 -11.50 2.10 -9.93
CA PHE A 212 -12.40 3.23 -9.92
C PHE A 212 -13.67 2.95 -10.73
N SER A 213 -14.73 3.67 -10.41
CA SER A 213 -16.01 3.60 -11.12
C SER A 213 -16.30 4.91 -11.82
N ARG A 214 -16.86 4.83 -13.01
CA ARG A 214 -17.46 5.98 -13.70
C ARG A 214 -18.97 5.95 -13.50
N LEU A 215 -19.53 7.10 -13.22
CA LEU A 215 -20.97 7.26 -13.27
C LEU A 215 -21.34 7.54 -14.73
N SER A 216 -22.02 6.60 -15.38
CA SER A 216 -22.59 6.87 -16.71
C SER A 216 -23.75 7.86 -16.52
N ALA A 217 -23.65 9.02 -17.18
CA ALA A 217 -24.81 9.87 -17.37
C ALA A 217 -25.80 9.08 -18.25
N ASN A 218 -26.99 8.76 -17.72
CA ASN A 218 -28.08 8.28 -18.57
C ASN A 218 -28.40 9.38 -19.55
N GLN A 219 -28.27 9.07 -20.84
CA GLN A 219 -28.92 9.82 -21.90
C GLN A 219 -30.42 9.62 -21.83
#